data_1f9b0aaf64db1a445721426352cffe92
#
_entry.id   1f9b0aaf64db1a445721426352cffe92
#
_cell.length_a   1.000
_cell.length_b   1.000
_cell.length_c   1.000
_cell.angle_alpha   90.00
_cell.angle_beta   90.00
_cell.angle_gamma   90.00
#
_symmetry.space_group_name_H-M   'P 1'
#
loop_
_entity.id
_entity.type
_entity.pdbx_description
1 polymer ?
#
loop_
_entity_poly.entity_id
_entity_poly.type
_entity_poly.pdbx_seq_one_letter_code
_entity_poly.pdbx_strand_id
1 'polypeptide(L)'
;MRLGLIAMSGVRAHNEELTRMGLTLPGFVERNKKIASLPSLGLLTLAGLTPSAIDVDYIEVEDITEQEGVPGEYDVVALSSFSAQIKEAYALADRYRGLGTRVILGGLHVTACPDEAQQHADCVVIGEGEPVWPKMMHDLLHDRLKPRYDARGDTFNLARAPMPRFDLLDHDRYNRITVQTARGCPFDCEFCAASIRLSPKYRIKPVDKVIAEIRQIKSNWTKPFIEFADDNSFVNRNHSKKLLRALAREDIRWFTESDLSIARDEELLGLMRDSGCAQVLIGFESPSPETLHGVEIKNDWKARQYDQYMGAIERIQSHGISVNGCFVLGLDGTGVNSFQAVRNFVAESGLHDVQVTVQTAFPNTPLYQRLRDSGRIIQDQAWELCTLFDVNFIPDRMSVEELESNFRWLISELYSREETQRRKSHFFQQLREARRPQTLALGQAS
;
A
#
# COMPACT_ATOMS: atom_id res chain seq x y z
N MET A 1 -0.35 27.76 19.02
CA MET A 1 -0.69 26.34 19.28
C MET A 1 0.19 25.49 18.38
N ARG A 2 0.90 24.50 18.96
CA ARG A 2 1.75 23.58 18.20
C ARG A 2 1.05 22.21 18.08
N LEU A 3 0.94 21.71 16.85
CA LEU A 3 0.36 20.40 16.51
C LEU A 3 1.47 19.47 15.99
N GLY A 4 1.67 18.35 16.67
CA GLY A 4 2.50 17.26 16.15
C GLY A 4 1.67 16.26 15.35
N LEU A 5 1.96 16.11 14.06
CA LEU A 5 1.41 15.04 13.21
C LEU A 5 2.36 13.85 13.25
N ILE A 6 1.95 12.77 13.87
CA ILE A 6 2.82 11.62 14.15
C ILE A 6 2.39 10.41 13.31
N ALA A 7 3.26 9.96 12.43
CA ALA A 7 3.11 8.74 11.66
C ALA A 7 3.87 7.60 12.36
N MET A 8 3.17 6.50 12.65
CA MET A 8 3.85 5.24 13.02
C MET A 8 4.28 4.57 11.71
N SER A 9 5.59 4.52 11.44
CA SER A 9 6.14 4.19 10.11
C SER A 9 7.06 2.96 10.08
N GLY A 10 7.08 2.15 11.13
CA GLY A 10 8.00 1.04 11.29
C GLY A 10 7.33 -0.34 11.37
N VAL A 11 6.41 -0.69 10.47
CA VAL A 11 5.83 -2.05 10.45
C VAL A 11 6.93 -3.10 10.32
N ARG A 12 6.98 -4.02 11.28
CA ARG A 12 8.00 -5.07 11.40
C ARG A 12 7.33 -6.43 11.50
N ALA A 13 7.91 -7.46 10.87
CA ALA A 13 7.49 -8.84 11.12
C ALA A 13 7.88 -9.24 12.57
N HIS A 14 6.99 -9.92 13.26
CA HIS A 14 7.23 -10.48 14.58
C HIS A 14 7.99 -11.81 14.53
N ASN A 15 7.88 -12.54 13.41
CA ASN A 15 8.65 -13.76 13.21
C ASN A 15 10.15 -13.43 13.11
N GLU A 16 10.90 -13.77 14.15
CA GLU A 16 12.35 -13.47 14.26
C GLU A 16 13.17 -14.07 13.12
N GLU A 17 12.79 -15.22 12.59
CA GLU A 17 13.51 -15.85 11.48
C GLU A 17 13.38 -15.04 10.21
N LEU A 18 12.17 -14.54 9.91
CA LEU A 18 11.93 -13.63 8.78
C LEU A 18 12.73 -12.33 8.93
N THR A 19 12.76 -11.78 10.14
CA THR A 19 13.56 -10.58 10.46
C THR A 19 15.06 -10.82 10.25
N ARG A 20 15.58 -12.00 10.67
CA ARG A 20 16.99 -12.38 10.44
C ARG A 20 17.33 -12.61 8.97
N MET A 21 16.39 -13.08 8.17
CA MET A 21 16.56 -13.24 6.73
C MET A 21 16.63 -11.89 6.00
N GLY A 22 16.37 -10.78 6.69
CA GLY A 22 16.32 -9.46 6.06
C GLY A 22 15.16 -9.34 5.11
N LEU A 23 13.96 -9.78 5.55
CA LEU A 23 12.76 -9.74 4.73
C LEU A 23 12.50 -8.32 4.24
N THR A 24 12.66 -8.14 2.96
CA THR A 24 12.37 -6.88 2.26
C THR A 24 11.25 -7.13 1.27
N LEU A 25 10.33 -6.17 1.16
CA LEU A 25 9.47 -6.15 0.00
C LEU A 25 10.36 -5.97 -1.24
N PRO A 26 10.26 -6.84 -2.26
CA PRO A 26 11.09 -6.72 -3.46
C PRO A 26 10.83 -5.40 -4.17
N GLY A 27 11.83 -4.89 -4.84
CA GLY A 27 11.74 -3.72 -5.68
C GLY A 27 12.77 -2.65 -5.36
N PHE A 28 12.38 -1.47 -4.92
CA PHE A 28 13.23 -0.29 -4.96
C PHE A 28 14.01 0.01 -3.66
N VAL A 29 13.85 -0.79 -2.61
CA VAL A 29 14.42 -0.45 -1.29
C VAL A 29 15.00 -1.69 -0.62
N GLU A 30 16.30 -1.65 -0.31
CA GLU A 30 16.87 -2.49 0.73
C GLU A 30 16.36 -1.97 2.08
N ARG A 31 15.60 -2.80 2.81
CA ARG A 31 14.98 -2.43 4.08
C ARG A 31 15.47 -3.38 5.16
N ASN A 32 16.30 -2.90 6.04
CA ASN A 32 16.99 -3.76 6.99
C ASN A 32 16.08 -4.43 8.03
N LYS A 33 14.94 -3.88 8.41
CA LYS A 33 14.05 -4.47 9.42
C LYS A 33 12.58 -4.04 9.28
N LYS A 34 12.27 -3.15 8.33
CA LYS A 34 10.95 -2.53 8.18
C LYS A 34 10.30 -2.96 6.89
N ILE A 35 9.03 -3.27 6.95
CA ILE A 35 8.25 -3.70 5.78
C ILE A 35 7.98 -2.50 4.86
N ALA A 36 7.70 -1.34 5.44
CA ALA A 36 7.46 -0.11 4.69
C ALA A 36 7.89 1.14 5.48
N SER A 37 8.58 2.05 4.82
CA SER A 37 8.88 3.39 5.32
C SER A 37 8.57 4.39 4.21
N LEU A 38 7.36 4.91 4.22
CA LEU A 38 6.88 5.97 3.33
C LEU A 38 6.26 7.06 4.19
N PRO A 39 6.39 8.34 3.80
CA PRO A 39 5.74 9.40 4.54
C PRO A 39 4.22 9.21 4.47
N SER A 40 3.53 9.54 5.57
CA SER A 40 2.07 9.48 5.64
C SER A 40 1.44 10.60 4.80
N LEU A 41 1.09 10.29 3.55
CA LEU A 41 0.41 11.25 2.67
C LEU A 41 -0.90 11.76 3.29
N GLY A 42 -1.60 10.94 4.06
CA GLY A 42 -2.81 11.34 4.77
C GLY A 42 -2.54 12.46 5.77
N LEU A 43 -1.52 12.32 6.63
CA LEU A 43 -1.15 13.37 7.60
C LEU A 43 -0.64 14.63 6.90
N LEU A 44 0.16 14.51 5.83
CA LEU A 44 0.61 15.66 5.04
C LEU A 44 -0.56 16.41 4.38
N THR A 45 -1.59 15.67 3.94
CA THR A 45 -2.83 16.25 3.41
C THR A 45 -3.60 16.99 4.49
N LEU A 46 -3.73 16.42 5.70
CA LEU A 46 -4.36 17.09 6.84
C LEU A 46 -3.57 18.33 7.27
N ALA A 47 -2.23 18.29 7.21
CA ALA A 47 -1.40 19.47 7.42
C ALA A 47 -1.74 20.61 6.46
N GLY A 48 -2.02 20.27 5.18
CA GLY A 48 -2.46 21.25 4.17
C GLY A 48 -3.86 21.82 4.42
N LEU A 49 -4.68 21.18 5.24
CA LEU A 49 -6.01 21.65 5.70
C LEU A 49 -5.96 22.37 7.04
N THR A 50 -4.80 22.37 7.72
CA THR A 50 -4.65 22.95 9.04
C THR A 50 -4.55 24.48 8.93
N PRO A 51 -5.33 25.25 9.71
CA PRO A 51 -5.25 26.72 9.70
C PRO A 51 -3.87 27.24 10.06
N SER A 52 -3.44 28.35 9.44
CA SER A 52 -2.14 28.98 9.68
C SER A 52 -1.91 29.48 11.13
N ALA A 53 -2.96 29.57 11.94
CA ALA A 53 -2.86 29.87 13.37
C ALA A 53 -2.32 28.70 14.20
N ILE A 54 -2.19 27.53 13.61
CA ILE A 54 -1.63 26.32 14.22
C ILE A 54 -0.29 26.03 13.53
N ASP A 55 0.76 25.98 14.31
CA ASP A 55 2.10 25.58 13.88
C ASP A 55 2.18 24.05 13.84
N VAL A 56 2.64 23.48 12.72
CA VAL A 56 2.54 22.04 12.43
C VAL A 56 3.92 21.45 12.21
N ASP A 57 4.24 20.42 12.98
CA ASP A 57 5.39 19.55 12.77
C ASP A 57 4.93 18.16 12.29
N TYR A 58 5.73 17.51 11.42
CA TYR A 58 5.53 16.12 11.00
C TYR A 58 6.65 15.24 11.55
N ILE A 59 6.27 14.14 12.20
CA ILE A 59 7.20 13.24 12.89
C ILE A 59 6.90 11.80 12.50
N GLU A 60 7.95 11.01 12.31
CA GLU A 60 7.83 9.57 12.15
C GLU A 60 8.43 8.84 13.36
N VAL A 61 7.64 7.93 13.92
CA VAL A 61 8.07 7.00 14.97
C VAL A 61 8.09 5.59 14.39
N GLU A 62 9.29 5.04 14.28
CA GLU A 62 9.51 3.74 13.67
C GLU A 62 9.44 2.62 14.68
N ASP A 63 9.95 2.87 15.89
CA ASP A 63 9.97 1.93 17.02
C ASP A 63 9.82 2.71 18.32
N ILE A 64 8.73 2.45 19.04
CA ILE A 64 8.48 3.12 20.32
C ILE A 64 9.48 2.71 21.40
N THR A 65 10.11 1.54 21.27
CA THR A 65 11.10 1.05 22.25
C THR A 65 12.42 1.82 22.17
N GLU A 66 12.71 2.43 21.01
CA GLU A 66 13.86 3.31 20.80
C GLU A 66 13.59 4.76 21.22
N GLN A 67 12.34 5.08 21.63
CA GLN A 67 11.95 6.42 22.07
C GLN A 67 12.01 6.57 23.59
N GLU A 68 12.95 7.37 24.06
CA GLU A 68 12.96 7.84 25.45
C GLU A 68 11.92 8.96 25.62
N GLY A 69 10.76 8.66 26.21
CA GLY A 69 9.68 9.63 26.44
C GLY A 69 8.77 9.83 25.22
N VAL A 70 8.60 11.08 24.81
CA VAL A 70 7.77 11.49 23.67
C VAL A 70 8.59 12.33 22.67
N PRO A 71 8.36 12.19 21.35
CA PRO A 71 9.12 12.94 20.34
C PRO A 71 8.62 14.39 20.21
N GLY A 72 9.07 15.26 21.09
CA GLY A 72 8.75 16.70 21.08
C GLY A 72 7.59 17.09 22.01
N GLU A 73 7.50 18.40 22.27
CA GLU A 73 6.48 19.02 23.12
C GLU A 73 5.43 19.71 22.25
N TYR A 74 4.16 19.34 22.42
CA TYR A 74 3.03 19.84 21.64
C TYR A 74 1.83 20.17 22.53
N ASP A 75 1.01 21.13 22.11
CA ASP A 75 -0.30 21.38 22.72
C ASP A 75 -1.29 20.27 22.37
N VAL A 76 -1.14 19.69 21.16
CA VAL A 76 -1.93 18.60 20.65
C VAL A 76 -1.10 17.74 19.71
N VAL A 77 -1.34 16.43 19.72
CA VAL A 77 -0.77 15.48 18.73
C VAL A 77 -1.88 14.74 18.00
N ALA A 78 -1.68 14.49 16.72
CA ALA A 78 -2.54 13.64 15.92
C ALA A 78 -1.72 12.48 15.36
N LEU A 79 -2.05 11.24 15.81
CA LEU A 79 -1.34 10.04 15.43
C LEU A 79 -2.12 9.25 14.38
N SER A 80 -1.40 8.71 13.41
CA SER A 80 -1.91 7.76 12.42
C SER A 80 -1.04 6.51 12.38
N SER A 81 -1.67 5.33 12.36
CA SER A 81 -0.97 4.05 12.41
C SER A 81 -1.65 3.00 11.55
N PHE A 82 -0.86 2.05 11.05
CA PHE A 82 -1.35 0.77 10.57
C PHE A 82 -1.75 -0.15 11.73
N SER A 83 -2.57 -1.17 11.45
CA SER A 83 -3.00 -2.13 12.48
C SER A 83 -1.80 -2.80 13.17
N ALA A 84 -0.75 -3.13 12.42
CA ALA A 84 0.44 -3.78 12.96
C ALA A 84 1.17 -2.96 14.05
N GLN A 85 1.05 -1.63 14.05
CA GLN A 85 1.71 -0.77 15.03
C GLN A 85 0.73 -0.05 15.95
N ILE A 86 -0.53 -0.44 15.95
CA ILE A 86 -1.54 0.31 16.71
C ILE A 86 -1.29 0.27 18.23
N LYS A 87 -0.81 -0.85 18.77
CA LYS A 87 -0.48 -0.96 20.19
C LYS A 87 0.66 -0.02 20.60
N GLU A 88 1.64 0.16 19.71
CA GLU A 88 2.71 1.15 19.91
C GLU A 88 2.15 2.58 19.83
N ALA A 89 1.24 2.85 18.90
CA ALA A 89 0.55 4.14 18.79
C ALA A 89 -0.26 4.44 20.06
N TYR A 90 -0.96 3.47 20.63
CA TYR A 90 -1.69 3.62 21.89
C TYR A 90 -0.75 3.92 23.06
N ALA A 91 0.34 3.19 23.18
CA ALA A 91 1.33 3.44 24.22
C ALA A 91 1.94 4.85 24.11
N LEU A 92 2.22 5.34 22.89
CA LEU A 92 2.69 6.70 22.67
C LEU A 92 1.61 7.75 22.99
N ALA A 93 0.38 7.48 22.60
CA ALA A 93 -0.77 8.32 22.91
C ALA A 93 -0.97 8.49 24.42
N ASP A 94 -0.89 7.38 25.17
CA ASP A 94 -1.01 7.40 26.63
C ASP A 94 0.15 8.16 27.31
N ARG A 95 1.39 8.07 26.78
CA ARG A 95 2.52 8.89 27.27
C ARG A 95 2.22 10.39 27.10
N TYR A 96 1.73 10.82 25.93
CA TYR A 96 1.37 12.24 25.69
C TYR A 96 0.25 12.69 26.63
N ARG A 97 -0.81 11.88 26.77
CA ARG A 97 -1.92 12.20 27.70
C ARG A 97 -1.45 12.30 29.15
N GLY A 98 -0.52 11.44 29.54
CA GLY A 98 0.12 11.51 30.88
C GLY A 98 0.90 12.82 31.12
N LEU A 99 1.33 13.50 30.07
CA LEU A 99 1.96 14.83 30.11
C LEU A 99 0.96 15.98 29.98
N GLY A 100 -0.34 15.70 29.83
CA GLY A 100 -1.38 16.69 29.64
C GLY A 100 -1.56 17.18 28.18
N THR A 101 -0.86 16.57 27.22
CA THR A 101 -1.04 16.85 25.79
C THR A 101 -2.32 16.21 25.28
N ARG A 102 -3.12 16.94 24.53
CA ARG A 102 -4.33 16.38 23.88
C ARG A 102 -3.93 15.45 22.75
N VAL A 103 -4.62 14.31 22.66
CA VAL A 103 -4.33 13.27 21.66
C VAL A 103 -5.53 13.05 20.75
N ILE A 104 -5.28 13.11 19.45
CA ILE A 104 -6.20 12.75 18.37
C ILE A 104 -5.68 11.46 17.72
N LEU A 105 -6.52 10.44 17.56
CA LEU A 105 -6.20 9.22 16.81
C LEU A 105 -7.05 9.12 15.56
N GLY A 106 -6.46 8.71 14.44
CA GLY A 106 -7.14 8.51 13.17
C GLY A 106 -6.48 7.46 12.28
N GLY A 107 -7.06 7.24 11.10
CA GLY A 107 -6.55 6.29 10.11
C GLY A 107 -7.32 4.97 10.04
N LEU A 108 -6.76 4.00 9.32
CA LEU A 108 -7.43 2.75 8.97
C LEU A 108 -7.85 1.93 10.18
N HIS A 109 -6.94 1.73 11.13
CA HIS A 109 -7.24 0.93 12.31
C HIS A 109 -8.28 1.59 13.21
N VAL A 110 -8.13 2.88 13.47
CA VAL A 110 -9.08 3.67 14.29
C VAL A 110 -10.47 3.66 13.67
N THR A 111 -10.57 3.70 12.34
CA THR A 111 -11.85 3.57 11.63
C THR A 111 -12.47 2.19 11.81
N ALA A 112 -11.64 1.13 11.87
CA ALA A 112 -12.11 -0.24 12.09
C ALA A 112 -12.50 -0.53 13.54
N CYS A 113 -11.74 0.03 14.51
CA CYS A 113 -11.84 -0.24 15.94
C CYS A 113 -11.95 1.08 16.77
N PRO A 114 -12.97 1.93 16.52
CA PRO A 114 -13.02 3.26 17.13
C PRO A 114 -13.22 3.25 18.65
N ASP A 115 -13.92 2.26 19.20
CA ASP A 115 -14.16 2.16 20.64
C ASP A 115 -12.91 1.74 21.41
N GLU A 116 -12.05 0.90 20.80
CA GLU A 116 -10.73 0.55 21.31
C GLU A 116 -9.83 1.80 21.33
N ALA A 117 -9.73 2.48 20.19
CA ALA A 117 -8.90 3.67 20.04
C ALA A 117 -9.31 4.82 20.98
N GLN A 118 -10.61 4.94 21.28
CA GLN A 118 -11.13 6.00 22.16
C GLN A 118 -10.59 5.88 23.60
N GLN A 119 -10.16 4.71 24.05
CA GLN A 119 -9.60 4.53 25.38
C GLN A 119 -8.23 5.23 25.50
N HIS A 120 -7.53 5.41 24.39
CA HIS A 120 -6.19 5.97 24.30
C HIS A 120 -6.15 7.41 23.77
N ALA A 121 -7.29 8.02 23.43
CA ALA A 121 -7.33 9.35 22.85
C ALA A 121 -8.43 10.25 23.42
N ASP A 122 -8.18 11.55 23.42
CA ASP A 122 -9.17 12.56 23.75
C ASP A 122 -10.18 12.75 22.60
N CYS A 123 -9.74 12.43 21.37
CA CYS A 123 -10.54 12.50 20.17
C CYS A 123 -10.19 11.39 19.18
N VAL A 124 -11.19 10.73 18.59
CA VAL A 124 -11.00 9.81 17.47
C VAL A 124 -11.65 10.32 16.20
N VAL A 125 -10.95 10.14 15.07
CA VAL A 125 -11.44 10.44 13.72
C VAL A 125 -11.76 9.14 13.01
N ILE A 126 -13.02 8.96 12.63
CA ILE A 126 -13.53 7.73 12.00
C ILE A 126 -13.84 8.02 10.54
N GLY A 127 -13.32 7.22 9.63
CA GLY A 127 -13.45 7.45 8.18
C GLY A 127 -12.36 8.36 7.61
N GLU A 128 -12.66 9.04 6.51
CA GLU A 128 -11.75 9.99 5.89
C GLU A 128 -11.61 11.24 6.78
N GLY A 129 -10.36 11.68 7.01
CA GLY A 129 -10.10 12.83 7.87
C GLY A 129 -10.48 14.17 7.24
N GLU A 130 -10.32 14.29 5.92
CA GLU A 130 -10.46 15.57 5.21
C GLU A 130 -11.84 16.25 5.38
N PRO A 131 -12.98 15.55 5.39
CA PRO A 131 -14.28 16.18 5.58
C PRO A 131 -14.44 16.83 6.95
N VAL A 132 -13.84 16.28 7.99
CA VAL A 132 -14.05 16.69 9.37
C VAL A 132 -12.91 17.54 9.95
N TRP A 133 -11.71 17.47 9.38
CA TRP A 133 -10.53 18.14 9.91
C TRP A 133 -10.67 19.65 10.07
N PRO A 134 -11.18 20.43 9.11
CA PRO A 134 -11.33 21.88 9.28
C PRO A 134 -12.25 22.23 10.45
N LYS A 135 -13.36 21.49 10.61
CA LYS A 135 -14.25 21.67 11.75
C LYS A 135 -13.59 21.31 13.07
N MET A 136 -12.87 20.19 13.10
CA MET A 136 -12.17 19.72 14.30
C MET A 136 -11.10 20.72 14.73
N MET A 137 -10.31 21.27 13.80
CA MET A 137 -9.32 22.31 14.10
C MET A 137 -9.99 23.61 14.61
N HIS A 138 -11.11 23.98 14.05
CA HIS A 138 -11.90 25.10 14.57
C HIS A 138 -12.38 24.83 16.00
N ASP A 139 -12.95 23.64 16.27
CA ASP A 139 -13.43 23.26 17.60
C ASP A 139 -12.25 23.18 18.61
N LEU A 140 -11.08 22.72 18.17
CA LEU A 140 -9.85 22.66 18.97
C LEU A 140 -9.39 24.07 19.40
N LEU A 141 -9.34 25.03 18.48
CA LEU A 141 -8.95 26.43 18.75
C LEU A 141 -9.88 27.15 19.73
N HIS A 142 -11.12 26.67 19.86
CA HIS A 142 -12.12 27.25 20.76
C HIS A 142 -12.37 26.38 22.00
N ASP A 143 -11.50 25.44 22.31
CA ASP A 143 -11.60 24.51 23.45
C ASP A 143 -12.92 23.70 23.48
N ARG A 144 -13.38 23.27 22.31
CA ARG A 144 -14.64 22.52 22.09
C ARG A 144 -14.43 21.21 21.35
N LEU A 145 -13.20 20.67 21.41
CA LEU A 145 -12.86 19.39 20.78
C LEU A 145 -13.84 18.31 21.28
N LYS A 146 -14.44 17.59 20.33
CA LYS A 146 -15.36 16.49 20.64
C LYS A 146 -14.58 15.18 20.77
N PRO A 147 -15.08 14.21 21.57
CA PRO A 147 -14.47 12.90 21.67
C PRO A 147 -14.43 12.15 20.32
N ARG A 148 -15.38 12.41 19.42
CA ARG A 148 -15.48 11.74 18.12
C ARG A 148 -15.86 12.68 17.00
N TYR A 149 -15.21 12.51 15.85
CA TYR A 149 -15.62 13.06 14.55
C TYR A 149 -15.79 11.89 13.58
N ASP A 150 -17.01 11.61 13.20
CA ASP A 150 -17.35 10.47 12.34
C ASP A 150 -17.67 10.96 10.93
N ALA A 151 -16.85 10.59 9.98
CA ALA A 151 -16.98 10.88 8.56
C ALA A 151 -17.44 9.66 7.74
N ARG A 152 -17.88 8.57 8.39
CA ARG A 152 -18.41 7.40 7.67
C ARG A 152 -19.65 7.79 6.88
N GLY A 153 -19.66 7.45 5.60
CA GLY A 153 -20.73 7.87 4.68
C GLY A 153 -20.47 9.19 3.96
N ASP A 154 -19.59 10.03 4.49
CA ASP A 154 -19.11 11.21 3.76
C ASP A 154 -18.12 10.80 2.70
N THR A 155 -18.22 11.41 1.54
CA THR A 155 -17.30 11.15 0.42
C THR A 155 -16.54 12.43 0.11
N PHE A 156 -15.26 12.47 0.46
CA PHE A 156 -14.44 13.64 0.16
C PHE A 156 -14.22 13.81 -1.34
N ASN A 157 -14.49 14.99 -1.85
CA ASN A 157 -14.23 15.31 -3.25
C ASN A 157 -12.74 15.64 -3.45
N LEU A 158 -11.99 14.75 -4.12
CA LEU A 158 -10.56 14.92 -4.36
C LEU A 158 -10.21 16.17 -5.20
N ALA A 159 -11.18 16.78 -5.89
CA ALA A 159 -10.97 18.09 -6.52
C ALA A 159 -10.77 19.21 -5.48
N ARG A 160 -11.16 19.01 -4.24
CA ARG A 160 -10.98 19.95 -3.12
C ARG A 160 -9.76 19.61 -2.25
N ALA A 161 -9.01 18.54 -2.58
CA ALA A 161 -7.81 18.17 -1.83
C ALA A 161 -6.83 19.36 -1.76
N PRO A 162 -6.25 19.66 -0.59
CA PRO A 162 -5.22 20.68 -0.47
C PRO A 162 -3.92 20.19 -1.12
N MET A 163 -2.96 21.06 -1.26
CA MET A 163 -1.56 20.67 -1.48
C MET A 163 -1.05 20.01 -0.20
N PRO A 164 -0.59 18.74 -0.25
CA PRO A 164 0.06 18.14 0.90
C PRO A 164 1.33 18.89 1.29
N ARG A 165 1.61 19.00 2.58
CA ARG A 165 2.76 19.73 3.12
C ARG A 165 4.06 18.93 2.97
N PHE A 166 4.49 18.70 1.71
CA PHE A 166 5.77 18.04 1.41
C PHE A 166 6.99 18.78 1.95
N ASP A 167 6.84 20.07 2.25
CA ASP A 167 7.85 20.92 2.87
C ASP A 167 8.18 20.53 4.33
N LEU A 168 7.31 19.75 4.99
CA LEU A 168 7.56 19.20 6.33
C LEU A 168 8.45 17.95 6.33
N LEU A 169 8.76 17.39 5.17
CA LEU A 169 9.55 16.17 5.06
C LEU A 169 11.05 16.46 5.04
N ASP A 170 11.80 15.63 5.74
CA ASP A 170 13.26 15.54 5.55
C ASP A 170 13.55 14.71 4.30
N HIS A 171 14.06 15.39 3.26
CA HIS A 171 14.25 14.83 1.92
C HIS A 171 15.20 13.64 1.87
N ASP A 172 16.19 13.60 2.74
CA ASP A 172 17.24 12.58 2.73
C ASP A 172 16.78 11.24 3.33
N ARG A 173 15.60 11.25 4.00
CA ARG A 173 15.04 10.03 4.61
C ARG A 173 14.29 9.12 3.65
N TYR A 174 13.93 9.63 2.46
CA TYR A 174 13.05 8.90 1.55
C TYR A 174 13.68 8.70 0.19
N ASN A 175 13.58 7.50 -0.33
CA ASN A 175 13.99 7.18 -1.71
C ASN A 175 12.84 7.27 -2.71
N ARG A 176 11.62 7.50 -2.24
CA ARG A 176 10.41 7.73 -3.03
C ARG A 176 9.37 8.51 -2.24
N ILE A 177 8.51 9.22 -2.96
CA ILE A 177 7.47 10.06 -2.38
C ILE A 177 6.12 9.64 -2.95
N THR A 178 5.11 9.57 -2.08
CA THR A 178 3.75 9.19 -2.47
C THR A 178 2.95 10.37 -2.98
N VAL A 179 2.22 10.13 -4.07
CA VAL A 179 1.19 11.03 -4.61
C VAL A 179 -0.07 10.21 -4.87
N GLN A 180 -1.24 10.73 -4.56
CA GLN A 180 -2.50 10.05 -4.84
C GLN A 180 -3.13 10.58 -6.13
N THR A 181 -3.50 9.69 -7.07
CA THR A 181 -4.19 10.05 -8.31
C THR A 181 -5.66 9.64 -8.30
N ALA A 182 -5.97 8.58 -7.55
CA ALA A 182 -7.31 8.06 -7.33
C ALA A 182 -7.43 7.50 -5.91
N ARG A 183 -8.64 7.26 -5.45
CA ARG A 183 -8.93 6.63 -4.16
C ARG A 183 -10.08 5.66 -4.30
N GLY A 184 -9.95 4.50 -3.66
CA GLY A 184 -10.91 3.41 -3.70
C GLY A 184 -10.68 2.45 -4.86
N CYS A 185 -11.34 1.29 -4.80
CA CYS A 185 -11.25 0.21 -5.77
C CYS A 185 -12.65 -0.27 -6.15
N PRO A 186 -12.91 -0.67 -7.40
CA PRO A 186 -14.21 -1.21 -7.80
C PRO A 186 -14.44 -2.66 -7.35
N PHE A 187 -13.38 -3.33 -6.86
CA PHE A 187 -13.42 -4.72 -6.43
C PHE A 187 -13.54 -4.85 -4.92
N ASP A 188 -14.23 -5.89 -4.47
CA ASP A 188 -14.42 -6.20 -3.05
C ASP A 188 -13.71 -7.53 -2.73
N CYS A 189 -12.39 -7.48 -2.61
CA CYS A 189 -11.60 -8.63 -2.14
C CYS A 189 -11.80 -8.79 -0.63
N GLU A 190 -12.14 -9.99 -0.16
CA GLU A 190 -12.53 -10.23 1.25
C GLU A 190 -11.45 -9.86 2.27
N PHE A 191 -10.18 -9.94 1.88
CA PHE A 191 -9.04 -9.62 2.73
C PHE A 191 -8.62 -8.14 2.68
N CYS A 192 -9.15 -7.35 1.71
CA CYS A 192 -8.64 -6.01 1.46
C CYS A 192 -8.97 -5.04 2.59
N ALA A 193 -7.93 -4.54 3.24
CA ALA A 193 -8.05 -3.62 4.35
C ALA A 193 -8.38 -2.19 3.92
N ALA A 194 -7.93 -1.76 2.74
CA ALA A 194 -8.00 -0.37 2.30
C ALA A 194 -9.35 0.00 1.71
N SER A 195 -9.75 -0.62 0.59
CA SER A 195 -10.93 -0.20 -0.18
C SER A 195 -12.26 -0.51 0.52
N ILE A 196 -12.36 -1.65 1.19
CA ILE A 196 -13.61 -2.05 1.87
C ILE A 196 -13.95 -1.14 3.05
N ARG A 197 -12.94 -0.62 3.75
CA ARG A 197 -13.16 0.08 5.03
C ARG A 197 -13.22 1.59 4.92
N LEU A 198 -12.36 2.21 4.11
CA LEU A 198 -12.26 3.66 4.02
C LEU A 198 -12.93 4.23 2.77
N SER A 199 -12.80 3.59 1.64
CA SER A 199 -13.12 4.20 0.36
C SER A 199 -13.82 3.24 -0.60
N PRO A 200 -15.09 2.86 -0.30
CA PRO A 200 -15.84 1.90 -1.12
C PRO A 200 -16.19 2.44 -2.52
N LYS A 201 -16.00 3.74 -2.77
CA LYS A 201 -16.28 4.36 -4.07
C LYS A 201 -15.00 4.84 -4.73
N TYR A 202 -14.77 4.39 -5.95
CA TYR A 202 -13.66 4.88 -6.76
C TYR A 202 -13.85 6.35 -7.13
N ARG A 203 -12.83 7.18 -6.88
CA ARG A 203 -12.81 8.63 -7.15
C ARG A 203 -11.46 9.02 -7.72
N ILE A 204 -11.44 10.04 -8.57
CA ILE A 204 -10.25 10.54 -9.23
C ILE A 204 -9.88 11.93 -8.72
N LYS A 205 -8.59 12.21 -8.61
CA LYS A 205 -8.06 13.55 -8.38
C LYS A 205 -7.87 14.24 -9.74
N PRO A 206 -8.23 15.53 -9.91
CA PRO A 206 -7.98 16.26 -11.14
C PRO A 206 -6.51 16.24 -11.57
N VAL A 207 -6.27 16.12 -12.87
CA VAL A 207 -4.90 16.00 -13.43
C VAL A 207 -4.02 17.17 -13.06
N ASP A 208 -4.54 18.40 -13.11
CA ASP A 208 -3.83 19.62 -12.74
C ASP A 208 -3.33 19.59 -11.29
N LYS A 209 -4.12 19.04 -10.37
CA LYS A 209 -3.71 18.87 -8.96
C LYS A 209 -2.59 17.86 -8.81
N VAL A 210 -2.69 16.70 -9.46
CA VAL A 210 -1.63 15.69 -9.44
C VAL A 210 -0.32 16.27 -9.98
N ILE A 211 -0.37 16.99 -11.10
CA ILE A 211 0.80 17.63 -11.69
C ILE A 211 1.37 18.72 -10.77
N ALA A 212 0.51 19.50 -10.12
CA ALA A 212 0.96 20.51 -9.16
C ALA A 212 1.71 19.91 -7.97
N GLU A 213 1.21 18.79 -7.41
CA GLU A 213 1.88 18.04 -6.33
C GLU A 213 3.25 17.51 -6.78
N ILE A 214 3.34 16.91 -7.97
CA ILE A 214 4.61 16.44 -8.54
C ILE A 214 5.61 17.58 -8.73
N ARG A 215 5.17 18.72 -9.22
CA ARG A 215 6.03 19.91 -9.37
C ARG A 215 6.51 20.46 -8.03
N GLN A 216 5.66 20.45 -7.01
CA GLN A 216 6.05 20.80 -5.64
C GLN A 216 7.11 19.85 -5.10
N ILE A 217 6.96 18.54 -5.32
CA ILE A 217 7.98 17.57 -4.94
C ILE A 217 9.28 17.84 -5.69
N LYS A 218 9.24 18.06 -7.00
CA LYS A 218 10.41 18.36 -7.84
C LYS A 218 11.14 19.65 -7.46
N SER A 219 10.46 20.61 -6.85
CA SER A 219 11.14 21.83 -6.35
C SER A 219 12.05 21.55 -5.16
N ASN A 220 11.79 20.46 -4.43
CA ASN A 220 12.54 20.07 -3.25
C ASN A 220 13.49 18.87 -3.49
N TRP A 221 13.16 17.99 -4.45
CA TRP A 221 13.95 16.80 -4.79
C TRP A 221 14.48 16.83 -6.21
N THR A 222 15.74 16.53 -6.38
CA THR A 222 16.32 16.29 -7.70
C THR A 222 15.99 14.89 -8.16
N LYS A 223 15.18 14.73 -9.22
CA LYS A 223 14.76 13.46 -9.81
C LYS A 223 14.04 12.54 -8.81
N PRO A 224 12.92 12.95 -8.23
CA PRO A 224 12.18 12.11 -7.29
C PRO A 224 11.67 10.84 -7.98
N PHE A 225 11.66 9.74 -7.24
CA PHE A 225 10.88 8.56 -7.61
C PHE A 225 9.49 8.67 -6.97
N ILE A 226 8.45 8.63 -7.80
CA ILE A 226 7.06 8.81 -7.34
C ILE A 226 6.39 7.45 -7.20
N GLU A 227 5.69 7.24 -6.09
CA GLU A 227 4.76 6.13 -5.91
C GLU A 227 3.34 6.67 -5.92
N PHE A 228 2.50 6.18 -6.84
CA PHE A 228 1.07 6.48 -6.76
C PHE A 228 0.42 5.62 -5.69
N ALA A 229 0.00 6.26 -4.60
CA ALA A 229 -0.64 5.63 -3.44
C ALA A 229 -2.13 5.37 -3.70
N ASP A 230 -2.44 4.75 -4.81
CA ASP A 230 -3.80 4.41 -5.23
C ASP A 230 -4.10 2.94 -4.91
N ASP A 231 -5.30 2.63 -4.44
CA ASP A 231 -5.73 1.23 -4.21
C ASP A 231 -5.79 0.41 -5.52
N ASN A 232 -6.09 1.07 -6.62
CA ASN A 232 -6.09 0.50 -7.98
C ASN A 232 -6.05 1.65 -9.00
N SER A 233 -4.91 1.85 -9.61
CA SER A 233 -4.75 2.87 -10.65
C SER A 233 -5.40 2.45 -11.96
N PHE A 234 -5.76 3.43 -12.76
CA PHE A 234 -6.25 3.25 -14.14
C PHE A 234 -7.65 2.64 -14.31
N VAL A 235 -8.47 2.57 -13.27
CA VAL A 235 -9.88 2.15 -13.37
C VAL A 235 -10.65 3.06 -14.33
N ASN A 236 -10.46 4.38 -14.25
CA ASN A 236 -11.02 5.32 -15.22
C ASN A 236 -10.03 5.56 -16.38
N ARG A 237 -10.09 4.74 -17.43
CA ARG A 237 -9.17 4.77 -18.58
C ARG A 237 -9.02 6.15 -19.22
N ASN A 238 -10.11 6.88 -19.40
CA ASN A 238 -10.08 8.20 -20.06
C ASN A 238 -9.32 9.23 -19.22
N HIS A 239 -9.56 9.25 -17.91
CA HIS A 239 -8.82 10.10 -16.98
C HIS A 239 -7.35 9.69 -16.92
N SER A 240 -7.08 8.40 -16.80
CA SER A 240 -5.73 7.85 -16.73
C SER A 240 -4.88 8.23 -17.94
N LYS A 241 -5.42 8.09 -19.16
CA LYS A 241 -4.72 8.50 -20.38
C LYS A 241 -4.43 10.00 -20.43
N LYS A 242 -5.33 10.85 -19.91
CA LYS A 242 -5.08 12.29 -19.77
C LYS A 242 -3.95 12.57 -18.78
N LEU A 243 -3.97 11.92 -17.64
CA LEU A 243 -2.95 12.04 -16.62
C LEU A 243 -1.57 11.63 -17.17
N LEU A 244 -1.48 10.45 -17.81
CA LEU A 244 -0.22 9.94 -18.36
C LEU A 244 0.39 10.86 -19.43
N ARG A 245 -0.44 11.45 -20.30
CA ARG A 245 0.02 12.46 -21.27
C ARG A 245 0.56 13.72 -20.59
N ALA A 246 0.01 14.12 -19.46
CA ALA A 246 0.53 15.24 -18.69
C ALA A 246 1.84 14.87 -17.98
N LEU A 247 1.91 13.67 -17.38
CA LEU A 247 3.09 13.14 -16.70
C LEU A 247 4.30 12.99 -17.62
N ALA A 248 4.10 12.63 -18.89
CA ALA A 248 5.17 12.50 -19.87
C ALA A 248 6.00 13.79 -20.06
N ARG A 249 5.48 14.94 -19.62
CA ARG A 249 6.16 16.24 -19.67
C ARG A 249 6.93 16.59 -18.39
N GLU A 250 6.74 15.76 -17.35
CA GLU A 250 7.32 16.04 -16.03
C GLU A 250 8.69 15.38 -15.82
N ASP A 251 9.14 14.49 -16.71
CA ASP A 251 10.42 13.78 -16.63
C ASP A 251 10.66 13.15 -15.25
N ILE A 252 9.72 12.31 -14.83
CA ILE A 252 9.78 11.56 -13.57
C ILE A 252 9.82 10.06 -13.84
N ARG A 253 10.28 9.31 -12.85
CA ARG A 253 10.06 7.86 -12.78
C ARG A 253 9.05 7.56 -11.69
N TRP A 254 8.18 6.58 -11.94
CA TRP A 254 7.11 6.27 -11.02
C TRP A 254 6.74 4.78 -11.02
N PHE A 255 6.06 4.39 -9.95
CA PHE A 255 5.54 3.07 -9.66
C PHE A 255 4.07 3.19 -9.24
N THR A 256 3.28 2.15 -9.47
CA THR A 256 1.89 2.09 -9.02
C THR A 256 1.40 0.65 -8.84
N GLU A 257 0.25 0.53 -8.18
CA GLU A 257 -0.53 -0.71 -8.09
C GLU A 257 -1.71 -0.66 -9.07
N SER A 258 -2.03 -1.78 -9.68
CA SER A 258 -3.14 -1.89 -10.61
C SER A 258 -3.64 -3.33 -10.73
N ASP A 259 -4.76 -3.50 -11.39
CA ASP A 259 -5.24 -4.82 -11.79
C ASP A 259 -4.75 -5.24 -13.18
N LEU A 260 -4.90 -6.52 -13.49
CA LEU A 260 -4.41 -7.12 -14.73
C LEU A 260 -5.03 -6.54 -16.02
N SER A 261 -6.18 -5.86 -15.93
CA SER A 261 -6.90 -5.34 -17.11
C SER A 261 -6.14 -4.28 -17.89
N ILE A 262 -5.09 -3.69 -17.31
CA ILE A 262 -4.20 -2.74 -18.02
C ILE A 262 -3.55 -3.39 -19.23
N ALA A 263 -3.27 -4.68 -19.18
CA ALA A 263 -2.66 -5.43 -20.28
C ALA A 263 -3.52 -5.47 -21.56
N ARG A 264 -4.81 -5.15 -21.47
CA ARG A 264 -5.74 -5.15 -22.63
C ARG A 264 -5.76 -3.83 -23.39
N ASP A 265 -5.09 -2.79 -22.89
CA ASP A 265 -5.12 -1.44 -23.46
C ASP A 265 -3.72 -1.03 -23.90
N GLU A 266 -3.42 -1.29 -25.17
CA GLU A 266 -2.12 -1.04 -25.81
C GLU A 266 -1.73 0.45 -25.75
N GLU A 267 -2.70 1.36 -25.96
CA GLU A 267 -2.46 2.80 -25.85
C GLU A 267 -2.08 3.19 -24.42
N LEU A 268 -2.76 2.60 -23.42
CA LEU A 268 -2.45 2.84 -22.02
C LEU A 268 -1.02 2.41 -21.68
N LEU A 269 -0.61 1.20 -22.10
CA LEU A 269 0.73 0.69 -21.86
C LEU A 269 1.81 1.57 -22.52
N GLY A 270 1.56 2.04 -23.75
CA GLY A 270 2.43 3.00 -24.42
C GLY A 270 2.56 4.30 -23.63
N LEU A 271 1.45 4.87 -23.17
CA LEU A 271 1.45 6.08 -22.36
C LEU A 271 2.12 5.89 -20.99
N MET A 272 1.94 4.74 -20.35
CA MET A 272 2.65 4.40 -19.10
C MET A 272 4.16 4.42 -19.32
N ARG A 273 4.65 3.75 -20.34
CA ARG A 273 6.07 3.77 -20.71
C ARG A 273 6.57 5.21 -20.93
N ASP A 274 5.87 5.95 -21.76
CA ASP A 274 6.30 7.29 -22.22
C ASP A 274 6.24 8.33 -21.09
N SER A 275 5.43 8.08 -20.07
CA SER A 275 5.35 8.92 -18.86
C SER A 275 6.31 8.51 -17.74
N GLY A 276 7.14 7.47 -17.96
CA GLY A 276 8.19 7.07 -17.01
C GLY A 276 7.78 5.98 -16.02
N CYS A 277 6.74 5.18 -16.30
CA CYS A 277 6.40 4.02 -15.49
C CYS A 277 7.54 3.03 -15.45
N ALA A 278 8.11 2.81 -14.27
CA ALA A 278 9.19 1.87 -14.08
C ALA A 278 8.69 0.46 -13.78
N GLN A 279 7.64 0.37 -12.98
CA GLN A 279 7.09 -0.88 -12.50
C GLN A 279 5.60 -0.72 -12.16
N VAL A 280 4.88 -1.82 -12.29
CA VAL A 280 3.50 -1.95 -11.77
C VAL A 280 3.41 -3.20 -10.89
N LEU A 281 2.77 -3.07 -9.73
CA LEU A 281 2.39 -4.21 -8.90
C LEU A 281 1.02 -4.71 -9.34
N ILE A 282 0.93 -6.02 -9.57
CA ILE A 282 -0.30 -6.71 -9.97
C ILE A 282 -0.60 -7.82 -8.95
N GLY A 283 -1.77 -7.76 -8.34
CA GLY A 283 -2.24 -8.84 -7.47
C GLY A 283 -2.75 -10.03 -8.28
N PHE A 284 -1.95 -11.09 -8.37
CA PHE A 284 -2.34 -12.39 -8.93
C PHE A 284 -3.02 -13.27 -7.89
N GLU A 285 -2.66 -13.12 -6.64
CA GLU A 285 -3.09 -13.79 -5.43
C GLU A 285 -2.73 -15.28 -5.40
N SER A 286 -3.09 -16.06 -6.41
CA SER A 286 -2.78 -17.49 -6.51
C SER A 286 -2.52 -17.92 -7.95
N PRO A 287 -1.60 -18.86 -8.18
CA PRO A 287 -1.41 -19.52 -9.48
C PRO A 287 -2.37 -20.71 -9.70
N SER A 288 -3.39 -20.88 -8.85
CA SER A 288 -4.39 -21.95 -8.95
C SER A 288 -5.79 -21.35 -9.07
N PRO A 289 -6.52 -21.59 -10.18
CA PRO A 289 -7.83 -20.96 -10.39
C PRO A 289 -8.85 -21.36 -9.32
N GLU A 290 -8.78 -22.58 -8.79
CA GLU A 290 -9.70 -23.10 -7.78
C GLU A 290 -9.63 -22.28 -6.48
N THR A 291 -8.47 -21.75 -6.14
CA THR A 291 -8.26 -20.98 -4.90
C THR A 291 -8.54 -19.49 -5.06
N LEU A 292 -8.82 -19.05 -6.29
CA LEU A 292 -9.19 -17.67 -6.58
C LEU A 292 -10.70 -17.43 -6.45
N HIS A 293 -11.51 -18.50 -6.45
CA HIS A 293 -12.96 -18.38 -6.27
C HIS A 293 -13.30 -17.83 -4.88
N GLY A 294 -14.18 -16.82 -4.84
CA GLY A 294 -14.61 -16.17 -3.61
C GLY A 294 -13.62 -15.14 -3.02
N VAL A 295 -12.41 -15.06 -3.54
CA VAL A 295 -11.43 -14.03 -3.10
C VAL A 295 -11.97 -12.63 -3.38
N GLU A 296 -12.54 -12.40 -4.54
CA GLU A 296 -13.34 -11.20 -4.84
C GLU A 296 -14.83 -11.56 -4.76
N ILE A 297 -15.52 -11.02 -3.78
CA ILE A 297 -16.83 -11.51 -3.31
C ILE A 297 -18.02 -11.12 -4.18
N LYS A 298 -17.91 -10.13 -5.07
CA LYS A 298 -19.04 -9.67 -5.91
C LYS A 298 -19.14 -10.40 -7.24
N ASN A 299 -18.02 -10.53 -7.94
CA ASN A 299 -18.01 -10.92 -9.34
C ASN A 299 -17.00 -12.01 -9.66
N ASP A 300 -16.30 -12.52 -8.66
CA ASP A 300 -15.23 -13.50 -8.84
C ASP A 300 -14.17 -13.04 -9.86
N TRP A 301 -13.85 -11.74 -9.82
CA TRP A 301 -12.98 -11.07 -10.78
C TRP A 301 -11.63 -11.75 -10.91
N LYS A 302 -11.02 -12.14 -9.79
CA LYS A 302 -9.68 -12.75 -9.77
C LYS A 302 -9.67 -14.09 -10.53
N ALA A 303 -10.61 -14.98 -10.24
CA ALA A 303 -10.71 -16.27 -10.92
C ALA A 303 -10.90 -16.13 -12.44
N ARG A 304 -11.73 -15.18 -12.87
CA ARG A 304 -11.99 -14.93 -14.30
C ARG A 304 -10.80 -14.39 -15.09
N GLN A 305 -9.73 -13.93 -14.42
CA GLN A 305 -8.54 -13.40 -15.09
C GLN A 305 -7.42 -14.43 -15.23
N TYR A 306 -7.53 -15.59 -14.59
CA TYR A 306 -6.44 -16.56 -14.48
C TYR A 306 -5.79 -16.94 -15.81
N ASP A 307 -6.58 -17.30 -16.81
CA ASP A 307 -6.08 -17.72 -18.14
C ASP A 307 -5.29 -16.61 -18.87
N GLN A 308 -5.36 -15.38 -18.38
CA GLN A 308 -4.68 -14.23 -19.01
C GLN A 308 -3.35 -13.88 -18.34
N TYR A 309 -3.00 -14.51 -17.22
CA TYR A 309 -1.85 -14.13 -16.40
C TYR A 309 -0.56 -14.07 -17.20
N MET A 310 -0.20 -15.17 -17.89
CA MET A 310 1.05 -15.26 -18.66
C MET A 310 1.12 -14.22 -19.79
N GLY A 311 0.08 -14.14 -20.61
CA GLY A 311 0.04 -13.19 -21.73
C GLY A 311 -0.02 -11.72 -21.28
N ALA A 312 -0.59 -11.44 -20.11
CA ALA A 312 -0.62 -10.09 -19.57
C ALA A 312 0.77 -9.67 -19.05
N ILE A 313 1.48 -10.55 -18.34
CA ILE A 313 2.86 -10.31 -17.90
C ILE A 313 3.75 -9.99 -19.10
N GLU A 314 3.74 -10.85 -20.11
CA GLU A 314 4.53 -10.65 -21.33
C GLU A 314 4.21 -9.31 -22.01
N ARG A 315 2.91 -9.00 -22.17
CA ARG A 315 2.47 -7.77 -22.84
C ARG A 315 2.89 -6.51 -22.07
N ILE A 316 2.73 -6.47 -20.75
CA ILE A 316 3.17 -5.32 -19.96
C ILE A 316 4.69 -5.17 -20.04
N GLN A 317 5.43 -6.26 -19.89
CA GLN A 317 6.89 -6.23 -19.86
C GLN A 317 7.49 -5.91 -21.23
N SER A 318 6.87 -6.29 -22.34
CA SER A 318 7.31 -5.91 -23.70
C SER A 318 7.29 -4.40 -23.94
N HIS A 319 6.47 -3.64 -23.19
CA HIS A 319 6.49 -2.17 -23.19
C HIS A 319 7.62 -1.56 -22.34
N GLY A 320 8.42 -2.36 -21.66
CA GLY A 320 9.49 -1.87 -20.80
C GLY A 320 9.06 -1.51 -19.38
N ILE A 321 7.88 -1.93 -18.98
CA ILE A 321 7.34 -1.76 -17.64
C ILE A 321 7.53 -3.06 -16.90
N SER A 322 8.31 -3.07 -15.81
CA SER A 322 8.47 -4.29 -15.03
C SER A 322 7.20 -4.63 -14.26
N VAL A 323 6.88 -5.93 -14.16
CA VAL A 323 5.77 -6.41 -13.35
C VAL A 323 6.31 -6.98 -12.04
N ASN A 324 5.78 -6.47 -10.91
CA ASN A 324 5.92 -7.08 -9.60
C ASN A 324 4.63 -7.88 -9.34
N GLY A 325 4.72 -9.22 -9.40
CA GLY A 325 3.58 -10.11 -9.19
C GLY A 325 3.36 -10.37 -7.70
N CYS A 326 2.18 -10.06 -7.18
CA CYS A 326 1.85 -10.30 -5.77
C CYS A 326 1.03 -11.58 -5.62
N PHE A 327 1.44 -12.45 -4.66
CA PHE A 327 0.78 -13.71 -4.30
C PHE A 327 0.50 -13.75 -2.81
N VAL A 328 -0.68 -14.29 -2.45
CA VAL A 328 -1.13 -14.44 -1.07
C VAL A 328 -1.15 -15.92 -0.70
N LEU A 329 -0.38 -16.29 0.32
CA LEU A 329 -0.26 -17.67 0.83
C LEU A 329 -1.25 -17.88 2.00
N GLY A 330 -1.78 -19.12 2.09
CA GLY A 330 -2.74 -19.47 3.12
C GLY A 330 -4.19 -19.13 2.79
N LEU A 331 -4.51 -18.84 1.54
CA LEU A 331 -5.90 -18.73 1.09
C LEU A 331 -6.65 -20.04 1.35
N ASP A 332 -7.93 -19.97 1.66
CA ASP A 332 -8.77 -21.17 1.87
C ASP A 332 -8.73 -22.08 0.63
N GLY A 333 -8.71 -23.36 0.88
CA GLY A 333 -8.54 -24.38 -0.16
C GLY A 333 -7.08 -24.66 -0.55
N THR A 334 -6.10 -23.87 -0.04
CA THR A 334 -4.68 -24.12 -0.32
C THR A 334 -4.04 -25.04 0.72
N GLY A 335 -3.28 -26.04 0.25
CA GLY A 335 -2.40 -26.86 1.07
C GLY A 335 -0.93 -26.54 0.81
N VAL A 336 -0.03 -27.31 1.40
CA VAL A 336 1.44 -27.13 1.30
C VAL A 336 1.98 -27.11 -0.15
N ASN A 337 1.28 -27.74 -1.09
CA ASN A 337 1.66 -27.73 -2.51
C ASN A 337 1.53 -26.34 -3.18
N SER A 338 0.77 -25.43 -2.58
CA SER A 338 0.58 -24.08 -3.13
C SER A 338 1.87 -23.27 -3.18
N PHE A 339 2.79 -23.51 -2.27
CA PHE A 339 4.10 -22.83 -2.25
C PHE A 339 4.94 -23.23 -3.46
N GLN A 340 4.99 -24.54 -3.78
CA GLN A 340 5.68 -25.01 -4.97
C GLN A 340 4.99 -24.51 -6.26
N ALA A 341 3.67 -24.41 -6.28
CA ALA A 341 2.93 -23.86 -7.40
C ALA A 341 3.30 -22.39 -7.66
N VAL A 342 3.40 -21.56 -6.61
CA VAL A 342 3.87 -20.15 -6.74
C VAL A 342 5.31 -20.12 -7.26
N ARG A 343 6.22 -20.91 -6.70
CA ARG A 343 7.61 -20.97 -7.17
C ARG A 343 7.70 -21.34 -8.65
N ASN A 344 6.96 -22.36 -9.09
CA ASN A 344 6.93 -22.80 -10.48
C ASN A 344 6.34 -21.71 -11.39
N PHE A 345 5.22 -21.11 -11.01
CA PHE A 345 4.62 -20.02 -11.78
C PHE A 345 5.58 -18.85 -11.96
N VAL A 346 6.28 -18.44 -10.91
CA VAL A 346 7.29 -17.35 -11.00
C VAL A 346 8.45 -17.75 -11.92
N ALA A 347 8.86 -19.02 -11.92
CA ALA A 347 9.91 -19.52 -12.81
C ALA A 347 9.50 -19.47 -14.29
N GLU A 348 8.24 -19.76 -14.59
CA GLU A 348 7.70 -19.91 -15.95
C GLU A 348 7.16 -18.61 -16.54
N SER A 349 6.62 -17.72 -15.70
CA SER A 349 5.89 -16.52 -16.15
C SER A 349 6.79 -15.39 -16.68
N GLY A 350 8.09 -15.44 -16.44
CA GLY A 350 9.00 -14.37 -16.80
C GLY A 350 8.83 -13.07 -15.98
N LEU A 351 8.14 -13.12 -14.85
CA LEU A 351 8.00 -11.97 -13.93
C LEU A 351 9.37 -11.37 -13.61
N HIS A 352 9.48 -10.04 -13.71
CA HIS A 352 10.66 -9.31 -13.31
C HIS A 352 10.86 -9.36 -11.80
N ASP A 353 9.78 -9.14 -11.06
CA ASP A 353 9.79 -9.10 -9.60
C ASP A 353 8.60 -9.86 -9.02
N VAL A 354 8.70 -10.26 -7.78
CA VAL A 354 7.65 -11.01 -7.08
C VAL A 354 7.56 -10.58 -5.63
N GLN A 355 6.35 -10.49 -5.14
CA GLN A 355 6.04 -10.26 -3.73
C GLN A 355 5.14 -11.39 -3.24
N VAL A 356 5.54 -12.03 -2.16
CA VAL A 356 4.72 -13.03 -1.48
C VAL A 356 4.35 -12.55 -0.09
N THR A 357 3.09 -12.72 0.26
CA THR A 357 2.56 -12.34 1.57
C THR A 357 1.72 -13.47 2.15
N VAL A 358 1.51 -13.46 3.45
CA VAL A 358 0.56 -14.33 4.12
C VAL A 358 -0.79 -13.65 4.14
N GLN A 359 -1.87 -14.41 3.90
CA GLN A 359 -3.23 -13.92 4.11
C GLN A 359 -3.35 -13.36 5.53
N THR A 360 -3.82 -12.14 5.65
CA THR A 360 -3.89 -11.45 6.93
C THR A 360 -5.32 -11.03 7.24
N ALA A 361 -5.82 -11.48 8.38
CA ALA A 361 -7.13 -11.11 8.88
C ALA A 361 -7.07 -9.71 9.53
N PHE A 362 -7.23 -8.66 8.72
CA PHE A 362 -7.29 -7.29 9.21
C PHE A 362 -8.62 -6.99 9.90
N PRO A 363 -8.64 -6.17 10.97
CA PRO A 363 -9.85 -5.87 11.70
C PRO A 363 -10.94 -5.28 10.79
N ASN A 364 -12.19 -5.70 11.02
CA ASN A 364 -13.39 -5.25 10.30
C ASN A 364 -13.40 -5.54 8.79
N THR A 365 -12.61 -6.51 8.31
CA THR A 365 -12.74 -7.06 6.94
C THR A 365 -13.71 -8.24 6.93
N PRO A 366 -14.32 -8.57 5.77
CA PRO A 366 -15.11 -9.78 5.64
C PRO A 366 -14.34 -11.05 6.01
N LEU A 367 -13.06 -11.12 5.64
CA LEU A 367 -12.16 -12.21 6.02
C LEU A 367 -12.04 -12.35 7.55
N TYR A 368 -11.77 -11.25 8.27
CA TYR A 368 -11.67 -11.29 9.73
C TYR A 368 -12.94 -11.80 10.37
N GLN A 369 -14.11 -11.28 9.91
CA GLN A 369 -15.39 -11.69 10.44
C GLN A 369 -15.63 -13.19 10.21
N ARG A 370 -15.39 -13.69 9.00
CA ARG A 370 -15.56 -15.09 8.64
C ARG A 370 -14.65 -16.02 9.46
N LEU A 371 -13.38 -15.66 9.60
CA LEU A 371 -12.42 -16.45 10.38
C LEU A 371 -12.75 -16.44 11.89
N ARG A 372 -13.20 -15.30 12.42
CA ARG A 372 -13.63 -15.20 13.81
C ARG A 372 -14.85 -16.07 14.08
N ASP A 373 -15.87 -15.99 13.21
CA ASP A 373 -17.11 -16.76 13.38
C ASP A 373 -16.88 -18.28 13.26
N SER A 374 -15.84 -18.69 12.54
CA SER A 374 -15.40 -20.09 12.42
C SER A 374 -14.38 -20.52 13.48
N GLY A 375 -14.03 -19.66 14.44
CA GLY A 375 -13.03 -19.97 15.48
C GLY A 375 -11.59 -20.12 14.96
N ARG A 376 -11.27 -19.51 13.82
CA ARG A 376 -9.97 -19.63 13.16
C ARG A 376 -9.06 -18.41 13.36
N ILE A 377 -9.41 -17.43 14.17
CA ILE A 377 -8.47 -16.38 14.63
C ILE A 377 -7.63 -17.00 15.74
N ILE A 378 -6.29 -16.89 15.63
CA ILE A 378 -5.36 -17.48 16.59
C ILE A 378 -5.49 -16.80 17.95
N GLN A 379 -5.48 -15.46 17.94
CA GLN A 379 -5.62 -14.64 19.13
C GLN A 379 -6.39 -13.37 18.76
N ASP A 380 -7.46 -13.13 19.48
CA ASP A 380 -8.28 -11.92 19.27
C ASP A 380 -7.46 -10.67 19.61
N GLN A 381 -7.61 -9.63 18.77
CA GLN A 381 -6.91 -8.35 18.93
C GLN A 381 -5.35 -8.43 18.93
N ALA A 382 -4.78 -9.49 18.40
CA ALA A 382 -3.34 -9.55 18.12
C ALA A 382 -2.98 -8.73 16.86
N TRP A 383 -3.27 -7.42 16.92
CA TRP A 383 -3.15 -6.53 15.77
C TRP A 383 -1.70 -6.38 15.28
N GLU A 384 -0.72 -6.58 16.15
CA GLU A 384 0.71 -6.62 15.84
C GLU A 384 1.06 -7.65 14.77
N LEU A 385 0.27 -8.73 14.66
CA LEU A 385 0.44 -9.75 13.63
C LEU A 385 -0.15 -9.34 12.26
N CYS A 386 -0.76 -8.17 12.15
CA CYS A 386 -1.29 -7.64 10.87
C CYS A 386 -0.17 -7.07 9.98
N THR A 387 0.86 -7.84 9.71
CA THR A 387 2.08 -7.40 8.99
C THR A 387 2.15 -7.86 7.54
N LEU A 388 1.25 -8.73 7.08
CA LEU A 388 1.31 -9.48 5.82
C LEU A 388 2.37 -10.61 5.79
N PHE A 389 3.10 -10.80 6.89
CA PHE A 389 4.17 -11.80 7.00
C PHE A 389 4.00 -12.72 8.21
N ASP A 390 3.31 -12.24 9.23
CA ASP A 390 2.96 -13.04 10.40
C ASP A 390 1.60 -13.71 10.21
N VAL A 391 1.47 -14.93 10.75
CA VAL A 391 0.23 -15.70 10.67
C VAL A 391 -0.67 -15.32 11.85
N ASN A 392 -1.86 -14.78 11.57
CA ASN A 392 -2.83 -14.42 12.61
C ASN A 392 -4.13 -15.24 12.56
N PHE A 393 -4.15 -16.32 11.78
CA PHE A 393 -5.31 -17.20 11.62
C PHE A 393 -4.88 -18.67 11.47
N ILE A 394 -5.81 -19.58 11.64
CA ILE A 394 -5.61 -21.02 11.43
C ILE A 394 -6.03 -21.37 9.98
N PRO A 395 -5.10 -21.84 9.12
CA PRO A 395 -5.41 -22.30 7.78
C PRO A 395 -6.40 -23.48 7.78
N ASP A 396 -7.09 -23.72 6.65
CA ASP A 396 -8.07 -24.81 6.56
C ASP A 396 -7.47 -26.17 6.16
N ARG A 397 -6.35 -26.19 5.42
CA ARG A 397 -5.74 -27.39 4.86
C ARG A 397 -4.27 -27.62 5.19
N MET A 398 -3.75 -26.87 6.13
CA MET A 398 -2.40 -27.02 6.67
C MET A 398 -2.34 -26.50 8.09
N SER A 399 -1.33 -26.86 8.85
CA SER A 399 -1.11 -26.28 10.17
C SER A 399 -0.48 -24.87 10.06
N VAL A 400 -0.49 -24.12 11.16
CA VAL A 400 0.18 -22.82 11.23
C VAL A 400 1.68 -22.98 10.99
N GLU A 401 2.29 -24.01 11.60
CA GLU A 401 3.72 -24.33 11.47
C GLU A 401 4.09 -24.71 10.03
N GLU A 402 3.20 -25.44 9.32
CA GLU A 402 3.37 -25.76 7.90
C GLU A 402 3.30 -24.49 7.04
N LEU A 403 2.35 -23.60 7.30
CA LEU A 403 2.25 -22.31 6.60
C LEU A 403 3.54 -21.48 6.80
N GLU A 404 3.99 -21.31 8.03
CA GLU A 404 5.18 -20.51 8.34
C GLU A 404 6.47 -21.13 7.76
N SER A 405 6.66 -22.43 7.91
CA SER A 405 7.88 -23.09 7.43
C SER A 405 7.97 -23.09 5.90
N ASN A 406 6.86 -23.37 5.20
CA ASN A 406 6.83 -23.30 3.75
C ASN A 406 6.92 -21.87 3.25
N PHE A 407 6.39 -20.88 3.97
CA PHE A 407 6.54 -19.46 3.62
C PHE A 407 8.02 -19.04 3.70
N ARG A 408 8.74 -19.40 4.77
CA ARG A 408 10.19 -19.16 4.89
C ARG A 408 10.98 -19.83 3.77
N TRP A 409 10.66 -21.09 3.46
CA TRP A 409 11.25 -21.79 2.33
C TRP A 409 11.03 -21.03 1.00
N LEU A 410 9.78 -20.63 0.72
CA LEU A 410 9.45 -19.95 -0.54
C LEU A 410 10.20 -18.61 -0.66
N ILE A 411 10.28 -17.84 0.41
CA ILE A 411 11.03 -16.58 0.45
C ILE A 411 12.51 -16.83 0.15
N SER A 412 13.13 -17.85 0.78
CA SER A 412 14.54 -18.17 0.55
C SER A 412 14.82 -18.56 -0.91
N GLU A 413 13.89 -19.28 -1.55
CA GLU A 413 13.97 -19.62 -2.96
C GLU A 413 13.83 -18.39 -3.86
N LEU A 414 12.69 -17.67 -3.73
CA LEU A 414 12.33 -16.58 -4.62
C LEU A 414 13.26 -15.36 -4.52
N TYR A 415 13.79 -15.08 -3.33
CA TYR A 415 14.61 -13.89 -3.08
C TYR A 415 16.11 -14.22 -3.03
N SER A 416 16.49 -15.46 -3.34
CA SER A 416 17.89 -15.80 -3.53
C SER A 416 18.52 -14.87 -4.58
N ARG A 417 19.83 -14.60 -4.43
CA ARG A 417 20.57 -13.77 -5.38
C ARG A 417 20.51 -14.33 -6.80
N GLU A 418 20.56 -15.65 -6.93
CA GLU A 418 20.52 -16.35 -8.21
C GLU A 418 19.18 -16.14 -8.92
N GLU A 419 18.06 -16.44 -8.25
CA GLU A 419 16.72 -16.31 -8.80
C GLU A 419 16.36 -14.85 -9.10
N THR A 420 16.76 -13.92 -8.23
CA THR A 420 16.57 -12.49 -8.47
C THR A 420 17.35 -12.02 -9.71
N GLN A 421 18.59 -12.46 -9.87
CA GLN A 421 19.39 -12.11 -11.03
C GLN A 421 18.87 -12.77 -12.32
N ARG A 422 18.37 -14.01 -12.23
CA ARG A 422 17.75 -14.72 -13.35
C ARG A 422 16.54 -13.95 -13.89
N ARG A 423 15.60 -13.57 -13.01
CA ARG A 423 14.41 -12.78 -13.39
C ARG A 423 14.79 -11.44 -14.02
N LYS A 424 15.69 -10.69 -13.41
CA LYS A 424 16.19 -9.42 -13.96
C LYS A 424 16.83 -9.60 -15.35
N SER A 425 17.67 -10.59 -15.51
CA SER A 425 18.35 -10.88 -16.78
C SER A 425 17.34 -11.24 -17.88
N HIS A 426 16.34 -12.05 -17.57
CA HIS A 426 15.27 -12.43 -18.49
C HIS A 426 14.49 -11.19 -18.98
N PHE A 427 14.03 -10.34 -18.07
CA PHE A 427 13.34 -9.10 -18.41
C PHE A 427 14.17 -8.19 -19.34
N PHE A 428 15.43 -7.96 -19.03
CA PHE A 428 16.29 -7.14 -19.87
C PHE A 428 16.62 -7.78 -21.23
N GLN A 429 16.63 -9.11 -21.30
CA GLN A 429 16.76 -9.82 -22.57
C GLN A 429 15.52 -9.61 -23.43
N GLN A 430 14.32 -9.82 -22.90
CA GLN A 430 13.06 -9.55 -23.59
C GLN A 430 12.98 -8.13 -24.13
N LEU A 431 13.38 -7.12 -23.34
CA LEU A 431 13.43 -5.73 -23.78
C LEU A 431 14.37 -5.49 -24.95
N ARG A 432 15.54 -6.14 -24.95
CA ARG A 432 16.48 -6.03 -26.07
C ARG A 432 15.92 -6.66 -27.34
N GLU A 433 15.24 -7.79 -27.22
CA GLU A 433 14.60 -8.48 -28.33
C GLU A 433 13.44 -7.67 -28.93
N ALA A 434 12.58 -7.12 -28.06
CA ALA A 434 11.47 -6.26 -28.49
C ALA A 434 11.91 -4.95 -29.18
N ARG A 435 13.11 -4.45 -28.87
CA ARG A 435 13.69 -3.23 -29.46
C ARG A 435 14.52 -3.50 -30.73
N ARG A 436 14.79 -4.77 -31.07
CA ARG A 436 15.48 -5.07 -32.33
C ARG A 436 14.57 -4.67 -33.50
N PRO A 437 15.06 -3.86 -34.48
CA PRO A 437 14.28 -3.59 -35.68
C PRO A 437 13.91 -4.93 -36.31
N GLN A 438 12.63 -5.15 -36.61
CA GLN A 438 12.23 -6.22 -37.51
C GLN A 438 12.92 -5.95 -38.84
N THR A 439 14.06 -6.56 -39.04
CA THR A 439 14.73 -6.56 -40.35
C THR A 439 13.75 -7.27 -41.28
N LEU A 440 13.07 -6.49 -42.11
CA LEU A 440 12.21 -6.95 -43.18
C LEU A 440 12.91 -8.10 -43.89
N ALA A 441 12.32 -9.29 -43.83
CA ALA A 441 12.60 -10.37 -44.75
C ALA A 441 12.02 -9.95 -46.14
N LEU A 442 12.67 -8.95 -46.74
CA LEU A 442 12.55 -8.64 -48.17
C LEU A 442 13.79 -9.23 -48.84
N GLY A 443 13.63 -10.40 -49.39
CA GLY A 443 14.67 -10.95 -50.23
C GLY A 443 14.60 -12.45 -50.34
N GLN A 444 13.69 -12.92 -51.17
CA GLN A 444 13.94 -14.01 -52.14
C GLN A 444 12.59 -14.34 -52.85
N ALA A 445 12.32 -13.52 -53.86
CA ALA A 445 11.51 -13.95 -55.01
C ALA A 445 12.22 -13.42 -56.22
N SER A 446 13.07 -14.25 -56.77
CA SER A 446 13.51 -14.21 -58.17
C SER A 446 13.59 -15.63 -58.69
#